data_4bec151fdb6c3a158eeda78c072a1853
#
_entry.id   4bec151fdb6c3a158eeda78c072a1853
#
_cell.length_a   1.000
_cell.length_b   1.000
_cell.length_c   1.000
_cell.angle_alpha   90.00
_cell.angle_beta   90.00
_cell.angle_gamma   90.00
#
_symmetry.space_group_name_H-M   'P 1'
#
loop_
_entity.id
_entity.type
_entity.pdbx_description
1 polymer ?
#
loop_
_entity_poly.entity_id
_entity_poly.type
_entity_poly.pdbx_seq_one_letter_code
_entity_poly.pdbx_strand_id
1 'polypeptide(L)'
;LAKQADESQHVYLVPAFVGLGAPYWDPDCRGALFGMTRNTGPAEITKATLESVCYQTSDLLNAISKDLGESKLSAIRVDGGMAASNWTMQMLSDLVELPVDRPKNLETTALGAAYLAGMQVGFYPSMDEFSETWQSESQFNSKMTNDQRQRKLSGWEDAVKRTLSDS
;
A
#
# COMPACT_ATOMS: atom_id res chain seq x y z
N LEU A 1 -11.60 -8.55 11.73
CA LEU A 1 -12.67 -8.60 10.71
C LEU A 1 -12.14 -9.07 9.36
N ALA A 2 -11.19 -8.40 8.73
CA ALA A 2 -10.71 -8.75 7.39
C ALA A 2 -10.35 -10.23 7.20
N LYS A 3 -9.75 -10.87 8.23
CA LYS A 3 -9.43 -12.31 8.22
C LYS A 3 -10.66 -13.24 8.27
N GLN A 4 -11.84 -12.70 8.54
CA GLN A 4 -13.10 -13.45 8.60
C GLN A 4 -13.91 -13.33 7.32
N ALA A 5 -13.45 -12.49 6.38
CA ALA A 5 -14.11 -12.29 5.10
C ALA A 5 -14.10 -13.58 4.27
N ASP A 6 -15.19 -13.80 3.55
CA ASP A 6 -15.31 -14.90 2.58
C ASP A 6 -14.40 -14.62 1.38
N GLU A 7 -13.39 -15.49 1.19
CA GLU A 7 -12.41 -15.37 0.11
C GLU A 7 -13.02 -15.53 -1.30
N SER A 8 -14.22 -16.09 -1.40
CA SER A 8 -14.93 -16.21 -2.68
C SER A 8 -15.59 -14.91 -3.14
N GLN A 9 -15.75 -13.92 -2.24
CA GLN A 9 -16.32 -12.62 -2.56
C GLN A 9 -15.23 -11.65 -3.03
N HIS A 10 -15.46 -11.03 -4.17
CA HIS A 10 -14.54 -10.08 -4.80
C HIS A 10 -15.10 -8.66 -4.67
N VAL A 11 -14.98 -8.10 -3.46
CA VAL A 11 -15.40 -6.73 -3.16
C VAL A 11 -14.19 -5.80 -3.27
N TYR A 12 -14.34 -4.70 -4.00
CA TYR A 12 -13.31 -3.69 -4.18
C TYR A 12 -13.79 -2.34 -3.70
N LEU A 13 -13.01 -1.66 -2.87
CA LEU A 13 -13.21 -0.25 -2.53
C LEU A 13 -12.19 0.59 -3.29
N VAL A 14 -12.66 1.53 -4.10
CA VAL A 14 -11.83 2.59 -4.67
C VAL A 14 -11.98 3.82 -3.79
N PRO A 15 -10.96 4.21 -2.98
CA PRO A 15 -11.10 5.24 -1.96
C PRO A 15 -10.84 6.64 -2.53
N ALA A 16 -11.50 7.00 -3.62
CA ALA A 16 -11.39 8.31 -4.26
C ALA A 16 -12.21 9.38 -3.50
N PHE A 17 -11.95 9.57 -2.20
CA PHE A 17 -12.74 10.48 -1.35
C PHE A 17 -12.64 11.95 -1.79
N VAL A 18 -11.50 12.33 -2.35
CA VAL A 18 -11.22 13.65 -2.91
C VAL A 18 -10.65 13.54 -4.34
N GLY A 19 -11.05 12.50 -5.06
CA GLY A 19 -10.48 12.12 -6.34
C GLY A 19 -9.35 11.11 -6.20
N LEU A 20 -8.75 10.73 -7.33
CA LEU A 20 -7.58 9.85 -7.40
C LEU A 20 -6.34 10.68 -7.80
N GLY A 21 -5.26 10.50 -7.03
CA GLY A 21 -3.94 11.03 -7.36
C GLY A 21 -3.21 10.19 -8.41
N ALA A 22 -1.88 10.18 -8.34
CA ALA A 22 -1.05 9.36 -9.23
C ALA A 22 -1.43 7.87 -9.14
N PRO A 23 -1.43 7.13 -10.26
CA PRO A 23 -1.11 7.59 -11.63
C PRO A 23 -2.30 8.15 -12.42
N TYR A 24 -3.50 8.21 -11.83
CA TYR A 24 -4.76 8.51 -12.52
C TYR A 24 -5.03 10.00 -12.73
N TRP A 25 -4.68 10.82 -11.72
CA TRP A 25 -4.84 12.29 -11.74
C TRP A 25 -6.27 12.76 -12.05
N ASP A 26 -7.27 12.07 -11.49
CA ASP A 26 -8.69 12.40 -11.64
C ASP A 26 -9.25 13.03 -10.34
N PRO A 27 -9.38 14.37 -10.27
CA PRO A 27 -9.89 15.06 -9.08
C PRO A 27 -11.43 14.97 -8.94
N ASP A 28 -12.13 14.59 -10.01
CA ASP A 28 -13.59 14.66 -10.09
C ASP A 28 -14.26 13.34 -9.72
N CYS A 29 -13.57 12.21 -9.85
CA CYS A 29 -14.11 10.92 -9.44
C CYS A 29 -14.33 10.85 -7.92
N ARG A 30 -15.19 9.95 -7.46
CA ARG A 30 -15.49 9.74 -6.03
C ARG A 30 -15.46 8.27 -5.67
N GLY A 31 -15.21 8.03 -4.36
CA GLY A 31 -15.08 6.68 -3.82
C GLY A 31 -16.28 5.80 -4.10
N ALA A 32 -16.03 4.53 -4.45
CA ALA A 32 -17.04 3.56 -4.78
C ALA A 32 -16.71 2.16 -4.28
N LEU A 33 -17.76 1.36 -4.01
CA LEU A 33 -17.67 -0.07 -3.70
C LEU A 33 -18.23 -0.88 -4.86
N PHE A 34 -17.48 -1.88 -5.30
CA PHE A 34 -17.88 -2.78 -6.39
C PHE A 34 -17.89 -4.24 -5.92
N GLY A 35 -18.68 -5.07 -6.57
CA GLY A 35 -18.72 -6.51 -6.32
C GLY A 35 -19.53 -6.94 -5.09
N MET A 36 -20.33 -6.06 -4.50
CA MET A 36 -21.20 -6.41 -3.37
C MET A 36 -22.29 -7.41 -3.76
N THR A 37 -22.52 -8.37 -2.87
CA THR A 37 -23.60 -9.36 -2.98
C THR A 37 -24.51 -9.31 -1.74
N ARG A 38 -25.53 -10.14 -1.69
CA ARG A 38 -26.39 -10.27 -0.50
C ARG A 38 -25.63 -10.74 0.75
N ASN A 39 -24.50 -11.42 0.55
CA ASN A 39 -23.69 -11.99 1.63
C ASN A 39 -22.54 -11.05 2.04
N THR A 40 -22.41 -9.89 1.39
CA THR A 40 -21.37 -8.90 1.73
C THR A 40 -21.70 -8.25 3.07
N GLY A 41 -20.80 -8.41 4.03
CA GLY A 41 -20.94 -7.88 5.38
C GLY A 41 -19.76 -6.99 5.79
N PRO A 42 -19.68 -6.63 7.08
CA PRO A 42 -18.59 -5.80 7.60
C PRO A 42 -17.19 -6.39 7.39
N ALA A 43 -17.07 -7.71 7.34
CA ALA A 43 -15.78 -8.40 7.15
C ALA A 43 -15.24 -8.15 5.74
N GLU A 44 -16.07 -8.30 4.72
CA GLU A 44 -15.73 -8.08 3.31
C GLU A 44 -15.41 -6.60 3.05
N ILE A 45 -16.21 -5.68 3.60
CA ILE A 45 -15.97 -4.24 3.48
C ILE A 45 -14.65 -3.87 4.15
N THR A 46 -14.38 -4.39 5.35
CA THR A 46 -13.11 -4.15 6.06
C THR A 46 -11.92 -4.69 5.24
N LYS A 47 -12.05 -5.89 4.67
CA LYS A 47 -11.02 -6.47 3.80
C LYS A 47 -10.78 -5.59 2.58
N ALA A 48 -11.82 -5.21 1.85
CA ALA A 48 -11.73 -4.33 0.68
C ALA A 48 -11.07 -2.99 1.02
N THR A 49 -11.36 -2.43 2.20
CA THR A 49 -10.76 -1.18 2.68
C THR A 49 -9.26 -1.32 2.92
N LEU A 50 -8.81 -2.39 3.54
CA LEU A 50 -7.38 -2.63 3.76
C LEU A 50 -6.65 -2.99 2.46
N GLU A 51 -7.28 -3.78 1.61
CA GLU A 51 -6.74 -4.14 0.29
C GLU A 51 -6.60 -2.92 -0.62
N SER A 52 -7.51 -1.92 -0.54
CA SER A 52 -7.48 -0.74 -1.40
C SER A 52 -6.17 0.05 -1.30
N VAL A 53 -5.60 0.15 -0.11
CA VAL A 53 -4.30 0.80 0.11
C VAL A 53 -3.17 0.02 -0.57
N CYS A 54 -3.23 -1.30 -0.50
CA CYS A 54 -2.24 -2.17 -1.15
C CYS A 54 -2.33 -2.07 -2.68
N TYR A 55 -3.53 -2.02 -3.23
CA TYR A 55 -3.74 -1.83 -4.67
C TYR A 55 -3.24 -0.47 -5.16
N GLN A 56 -3.60 0.63 -4.47
CA GLN A 56 -3.10 1.96 -4.83
C GLN A 56 -1.57 2.03 -4.75
N THR A 57 -0.97 1.37 -3.76
CA THR A 57 0.49 1.28 -3.67
C THR A 57 1.07 0.50 -4.85
N SER A 58 0.41 -0.60 -5.28
CA SER A 58 0.82 -1.34 -6.47
C SER A 58 0.77 -0.50 -7.74
N ASP A 59 -0.30 0.30 -7.93
CA ASP A 59 -0.42 1.21 -9.07
C ASP A 59 0.69 2.25 -9.10
N LEU A 60 0.98 2.85 -7.94
CA LEU A 60 2.06 3.83 -7.81
C LEU A 60 3.43 3.21 -8.11
N LEU A 61 3.71 2.02 -7.58
CA LEU A 61 4.97 1.32 -7.83
C LEU A 61 5.13 0.90 -9.29
N ASN A 62 4.03 0.50 -9.94
CA ASN A 62 4.03 0.21 -11.37
C ASN A 62 4.36 1.47 -12.21
N ALA A 63 3.83 2.64 -11.82
CA ALA A 63 4.15 3.90 -12.46
C ALA A 63 5.64 4.27 -12.24
N ILE A 64 6.12 4.20 -11.00
CA ILE A 64 7.52 4.46 -10.65
C ILE A 64 8.46 3.51 -11.43
N SER A 65 8.12 2.23 -11.52
CA SER A 65 8.94 1.24 -12.23
C SER A 65 9.07 1.55 -13.73
N LYS A 66 8.02 2.11 -14.34
CA LYS A 66 8.07 2.58 -15.74
C LYS A 66 9.01 3.75 -15.89
N ASP A 67 9.03 4.69 -14.94
CA ASP A 67 9.89 5.86 -14.96
C ASP A 67 11.36 5.51 -14.67
N LEU A 68 11.62 4.52 -13.82
CA LEU A 68 12.97 4.02 -13.49
C LEU A 68 13.64 3.24 -14.63
N GLY A 69 12.89 2.76 -15.62
CA GLY A 69 13.41 2.00 -16.75
C GLY A 69 14.06 0.67 -16.32
N GLU A 70 15.38 0.52 -16.56
CA GLU A 70 16.11 -0.72 -16.24
C GLU A 70 16.38 -0.92 -14.73
N SER A 71 16.27 0.14 -13.93
CA SER A 71 16.47 0.06 -12.47
C SER A 71 15.31 -0.66 -11.82
N LYS A 72 15.61 -1.68 -11.02
CA LYS A 72 14.59 -2.48 -10.32
C LYS A 72 14.53 -2.11 -8.84
N LEU A 73 13.32 -1.98 -8.33
CA LEU A 73 13.10 -1.89 -6.90
C LEU A 73 13.44 -3.24 -6.25
N SER A 74 14.21 -3.21 -5.17
CA SER A 74 14.64 -4.42 -4.45
C SER A 74 13.77 -4.75 -3.22
N ALA A 75 13.21 -3.72 -2.60
CA ALA A 75 12.34 -3.84 -1.43
C ALA A 75 11.55 -2.54 -1.23
N ILE A 76 10.50 -2.62 -0.43
CA ILE A 76 9.71 -1.47 0.02
C ILE A 76 9.89 -1.31 1.52
N ARG A 77 10.24 -0.12 1.98
CA ARG A 77 10.21 0.25 3.40
C ARG A 77 8.90 0.96 3.70
N VAL A 78 8.23 0.50 4.75
CA VAL A 78 6.91 1.01 5.16
C VAL A 78 6.98 1.66 6.54
N ASP A 79 6.09 2.62 6.80
CA ASP A 79 5.95 3.27 8.09
C ASP A 79 4.51 3.66 8.39
N GLY A 80 4.30 4.31 9.54
CA GLY A 80 2.99 4.78 9.98
C GLY A 80 2.09 3.68 10.56
N GLY A 81 0.94 4.09 11.07
CA GLY A 81 0.04 3.23 11.85
C GLY A 81 -0.46 1.99 11.10
N MET A 82 -0.67 2.07 9.78
CA MET A 82 -1.13 0.92 9.00
C MET A 82 -0.06 -0.16 8.86
N ALA A 83 1.22 0.20 8.91
CA ALA A 83 2.34 -0.75 8.86
C ALA A 83 2.35 -1.71 10.07
N ALA A 84 1.66 -1.39 11.16
CA ALA A 84 1.48 -2.29 12.30
C ALA A 84 0.64 -3.55 11.97
N SER A 85 -0.15 -3.52 10.89
CA SER A 85 -0.97 -4.65 10.48
C SER A 85 -0.17 -5.68 9.68
N ASN A 86 0.16 -6.83 10.30
CA ASN A 86 0.83 -7.94 9.59
C ASN A 86 0.03 -8.43 8.38
N TRP A 87 -1.31 -8.41 8.47
CA TRP A 87 -2.17 -8.83 7.37
C TRP A 87 -2.02 -7.89 6.16
N THR A 88 -2.04 -6.57 6.41
CA THR A 88 -1.90 -5.56 5.35
C THR A 88 -0.50 -5.61 4.72
N MET A 89 0.54 -5.77 5.54
CA MET A 89 1.93 -5.87 5.04
C MET A 89 2.16 -7.11 4.20
N GLN A 90 1.59 -8.26 4.61
CA GLN A 90 1.64 -9.47 3.81
C GLN A 90 0.88 -9.29 2.48
N MET A 91 -0.34 -8.71 2.52
CA MET A 91 -1.12 -8.43 1.31
C MET A 91 -0.37 -7.47 0.36
N LEU A 92 0.28 -6.44 0.89
CA LEU A 92 1.08 -5.53 0.09
C LEU A 92 2.21 -6.28 -0.62
N SER A 93 3.01 -7.06 0.12
CA SER A 93 4.09 -7.88 -0.47
C SER A 93 3.56 -8.86 -1.52
N ASP A 94 2.39 -9.47 -1.26
CA ASP A 94 1.75 -10.41 -2.18
C ASP A 94 1.34 -9.77 -3.51
N LEU A 95 0.85 -8.53 -3.47
CA LEU A 95 0.40 -7.81 -4.67
C LEU A 95 1.56 -7.26 -5.49
N VAL A 96 2.60 -6.72 -4.83
CA VAL A 96 3.70 -6.02 -5.51
C VAL A 96 4.89 -6.92 -5.84
N GLU A 97 4.92 -8.15 -5.34
CA GLU A 97 6.04 -9.13 -5.50
C GLU A 97 7.40 -8.62 -5.03
N LEU A 98 7.39 -7.71 -4.07
CA LEU A 98 8.61 -7.19 -3.46
C LEU A 98 8.62 -7.48 -1.96
N PRO A 99 9.79 -7.67 -1.36
CA PRO A 99 9.93 -7.67 0.08
C PRO A 99 9.42 -6.36 0.66
N VAL A 100 8.63 -6.44 1.73
CA VAL A 100 8.15 -5.29 2.50
C VAL A 100 8.83 -5.30 3.86
N ASP A 101 9.67 -4.30 4.10
CA ASP A 101 10.44 -4.14 5.33
C ASP A 101 9.73 -3.17 6.27
N ARG A 102 9.35 -3.65 7.45
CA ARG A 102 8.80 -2.86 8.53
C ARG A 102 9.88 -2.52 9.55
N PRO A 103 10.10 -1.21 9.87
CA PRO A 103 11.05 -0.81 10.88
C PRO A 103 10.52 -1.07 12.30
N LYS A 104 11.42 -1.12 13.28
CA LYS A 104 11.06 -1.16 14.70
C LYS A 104 10.30 0.09 15.14
N ASN A 105 10.68 1.24 14.63
CA ASN A 105 9.99 2.51 14.90
C ASN A 105 9.08 2.86 13.71
N LEU A 106 7.78 2.89 13.94
CA LEU A 106 6.77 3.22 12.92
C LEU A 106 6.53 4.73 12.79
N GLU A 107 7.06 5.54 13.70
CA GLU A 107 6.89 7.00 13.70
C GLU A 107 8.05 7.69 12.96
N THR A 108 8.31 7.28 11.71
CA THR A 108 9.47 7.78 10.96
C THR A 108 9.37 9.23 10.57
N THR A 109 8.16 9.77 10.39
CA THR A 109 7.93 11.20 10.14
C THR A 109 8.37 12.05 11.34
N ALA A 110 7.96 11.66 12.55
CA ALA A 110 8.38 12.34 13.78
C ALA A 110 9.89 12.20 14.01
N LEU A 111 10.44 11.00 13.76
CA LEU A 111 11.88 10.77 13.85
C LEU A 111 12.66 11.62 12.85
N GLY A 112 12.19 11.77 11.61
CA GLY A 112 12.80 12.60 10.59
C GLY A 112 12.82 14.09 10.99
N ALA A 113 11.70 14.60 11.50
CA ALA A 113 11.62 15.97 12.00
C ALA A 113 12.58 16.20 13.19
N ALA A 114 12.63 15.26 14.14
CA ALA A 114 13.55 15.32 15.27
C ALA A 114 15.01 15.24 14.81
N TYR A 115 15.30 14.40 13.82
CA TYR A 115 16.64 14.29 13.24
C TYR A 115 17.09 15.63 12.62
N LEU A 116 16.27 16.24 11.77
CA LEU A 116 16.60 17.51 11.12
C LEU A 116 16.86 18.64 12.16
N ALA A 117 16.01 18.72 13.18
CA ALA A 117 16.18 19.69 14.26
C ALA A 117 17.47 19.43 15.07
N GLY A 118 17.75 18.19 15.43
CA GLY A 118 18.92 17.80 16.20
C GLY A 118 20.23 17.93 15.40
N MET A 119 20.20 17.65 14.09
CA MET A 119 21.35 17.85 13.21
C MET A 119 21.75 19.33 13.14
N GLN A 120 20.77 20.25 13.09
CA GLN A 120 21.03 21.68 13.05
C GLN A 120 21.81 22.19 14.28
N VAL A 121 21.65 21.55 15.43
CA VAL A 121 22.34 21.93 16.68
C VAL A 121 23.51 20.98 17.01
N GLY A 122 23.88 20.08 16.10
CA GLY A 122 24.98 19.14 16.28
C GLY A 122 24.70 18.00 17.28
N PHE A 123 23.42 17.71 17.57
CA PHE A 123 23.03 16.64 18.47
C PHE A 123 23.02 15.26 17.77
N TYR A 124 22.60 15.21 16.52
CA TYR A 124 22.59 13.98 15.70
C TYR A 124 23.81 13.95 14.75
N PRO A 125 24.27 12.73 14.38
CA PRO A 125 25.36 12.54 13.44
C PRO A 125 24.98 12.94 12.02
N SER A 126 25.89 12.74 11.07
CA SER A 126 25.63 12.90 9.64
C SER A 126 24.48 12.01 9.15
N MET A 127 23.90 12.36 7.99
CA MET A 127 22.80 11.58 7.40
C MET A 127 23.20 10.12 7.13
N ASP A 128 24.41 9.90 6.67
CA ASP A 128 24.91 8.54 6.38
C ASP A 128 24.99 7.70 7.65
N GLU A 129 25.61 8.22 8.71
CA GLU A 129 25.69 7.54 10.01
C GLU A 129 24.31 7.34 10.65
N PHE A 130 23.40 8.31 10.50
CA PHE A 130 22.04 8.18 11.00
C PHE A 130 21.26 7.10 10.23
N SER A 131 21.46 6.98 8.94
CA SER A 131 20.81 5.96 8.11
C SER A 131 21.18 4.52 8.54
N GLU A 132 22.38 4.32 9.08
CA GLU A 132 22.82 3.03 9.61
C GLU A 132 22.07 2.62 10.89
N THR A 133 21.42 3.56 11.58
CA THR A 133 20.59 3.27 12.76
C THR A 133 19.26 2.61 12.42
N TRP A 134 18.87 2.57 11.13
CA TRP A 134 17.64 1.94 10.70
C TRP A 134 17.64 0.45 10.99
N GLN A 135 16.62 -0.05 11.67
CA GLN A 135 16.50 -1.46 12.04
C GLN A 135 15.19 -2.02 11.55
N SER A 136 15.25 -3.11 10.79
CA SER A 136 14.08 -3.91 10.45
C SER A 136 13.55 -4.64 11.68
N GLU A 137 12.24 -4.61 11.89
CA GLU A 137 11.53 -5.47 12.83
C GLU A 137 11.07 -6.75 12.15
N SER A 138 10.50 -6.60 10.96
CA SER A 138 9.93 -7.72 10.20
C SER A 138 10.05 -7.47 8.71
N GLN A 139 10.25 -8.55 7.96
CA GLN A 139 10.19 -8.56 6.51
C GLN A 139 9.06 -9.49 6.06
N PHE A 140 8.23 -9.02 5.15
CA PHE A 140 7.15 -9.78 4.52
C PHE A 140 7.54 -10.09 3.08
N ASN A 141 7.46 -11.37 2.72
CA ASN A 141 7.74 -11.83 1.37
C ASN A 141 6.49 -12.40 0.74
N SER A 142 6.33 -12.24 -0.58
CA SER A 142 5.15 -12.71 -1.31
C SER A 142 4.96 -14.22 -1.17
N LYS A 143 3.71 -14.62 -0.92
CA LYS A 143 3.26 -16.01 -0.78
C LYS A 143 2.09 -16.34 -1.72
N MET A 144 1.49 -15.32 -2.30
CA MET A 144 0.36 -15.46 -3.21
C MET A 144 0.81 -16.03 -4.56
N THR A 145 0.02 -16.93 -5.11
CA THR A 145 0.28 -17.44 -6.47
C THR A 145 0.05 -16.35 -7.52
N ASN A 146 0.72 -16.44 -8.65
CA ASN A 146 0.54 -15.50 -9.75
C ASN A 146 -0.93 -15.39 -10.18
N ASP A 147 -1.64 -16.53 -10.31
CA ASP A 147 -3.04 -16.54 -10.73
C ASP A 147 -3.96 -15.81 -9.74
N GLN A 148 -3.72 -15.97 -8.44
CA GLN A 148 -4.48 -15.25 -7.40
C GLN A 148 -4.23 -13.75 -7.49
N ARG A 149 -2.97 -13.36 -7.63
CA ARG A 149 -2.57 -11.96 -7.75
C ARG A 149 -3.17 -11.32 -8.99
N GLN A 150 -3.06 -11.96 -10.14
CA GLN A 150 -3.59 -11.42 -11.40
C GLN A 150 -5.12 -11.24 -11.35
N ARG A 151 -5.85 -12.18 -10.76
CA ARG A 151 -7.30 -12.02 -10.55
C ARG A 151 -7.62 -10.79 -9.69
N LYS A 152 -6.88 -10.60 -8.60
CA LYS A 152 -7.07 -9.45 -7.71
C LYS A 152 -6.76 -8.11 -8.40
N LEU A 153 -5.63 -8.04 -9.08
CA LEU A 153 -5.21 -6.83 -9.80
C LEU A 153 -6.16 -6.50 -10.96
N SER A 154 -6.60 -7.50 -11.73
CA SER A 154 -7.59 -7.28 -12.81
C SER A 154 -8.92 -6.77 -12.29
N GLY A 155 -9.41 -7.30 -11.15
CA GLY A 155 -10.64 -6.81 -10.52
C GLY A 155 -10.50 -5.40 -9.97
N TRP A 156 -9.34 -5.05 -9.43
CA TRP A 156 -9.01 -3.68 -9.01
C TRP A 156 -8.98 -2.72 -10.19
N GLU A 157 -8.29 -3.07 -11.27
CA GLU A 157 -8.22 -2.27 -12.50
C GLU A 157 -9.63 -1.98 -13.08
N ASP A 158 -10.51 -2.99 -13.13
CA ASP A 158 -11.90 -2.82 -13.55
C ASP A 158 -12.65 -1.86 -12.61
N ALA A 159 -12.48 -1.99 -11.29
CA ALA A 159 -13.11 -1.11 -10.31
C ALA A 159 -12.65 0.34 -10.47
N VAL A 160 -11.35 0.57 -10.62
CA VAL A 160 -10.81 1.91 -10.87
C VAL A 160 -11.35 2.48 -12.17
N LYS A 161 -11.31 1.72 -13.26
CA LYS A 161 -11.83 2.15 -14.57
C LYS A 161 -13.28 2.62 -14.51
N ARG A 162 -14.11 1.94 -13.73
CA ARG A 162 -15.52 2.34 -13.53
C ARG A 162 -15.68 3.55 -12.60
N THR A 163 -14.65 3.92 -11.86
CA THR A 163 -14.67 5.03 -10.92
C THR A 163 -14.24 6.33 -11.59
N LEU A 164 -13.39 6.26 -12.61
CA LEU A 164 -12.89 7.43 -13.34
C LEU A 164 -14.03 8.22 -13.99
N SER A 165 -13.92 9.56 -13.97
CA SER A 165 -14.96 10.47 -14.44
C SER A 165 -15.15 10.47 -15.95
N ASP A 166 -14.09 10.14 -16.71
CA ASP A 166 -14.07 10.10 -18.19
C ASP A 166 -14.20 8.67 -18.76
N SER A 167 -14.81 7.75 -18.02
CA SER A 167 -14.98 6.33 -18.42
C SER A 167 -16.27 6.08 -19.23
#